data_c44d2f6dfdc5e1a912251158a4b80f5e
#
_entry.id   c44d2f6dfdc5e1a912251158a4b80f5e
#
_cell.length_a   1.000
_cell.length_b   1.000
_cell.length_c   1.000
_cell.angle_alpha   90.00
_cell.angle_beta   90.00
_cell.angle_gamma   90.00
#
_symmetry.space_group_name_H-M   'P 1'
#
loop_
_entity.id
_entity.type
_entity.pdbx_description
1 polymer ?
#
loop_
_entity_poly.entity_id
_entity_poly.type
_entity_poly.pdbx_seq_one_letter_code
_entity_poly.pdbx_strand_id
1 'polypeptide(L)'
;LARWFMGSDPKSIFAIGGCYAHPEFGQHQDGDNVAALMHLENGSMVFLFAGRTAPHGYNVETEIIGTQGILRIASVPQKNMVEILDSHGVRKECSQDFLERFGDAYLAEMNEFVRCINEGRAPEVTVYDGTKCTEIAYRCKEAFETNELVRL
;
A
#
# COMPACT_ATOMS: atom_id res chain seq x y z
N LEU A 1 -6.43 2.10 -0.02
CA LEU A 1 -6.35 2.54 -1.42
C LEU A 1 -7.09 1.57 -2.36
N ALA A 2 -6.79 0.24 -2.37
CA ALA A 2 -7.41 -0.71 -3.29
C ALA A 2 -8.95 -0.66 -3.26
N ARG A 3 -9.57 -0.75 -2.07
CA ARG A 3 -11.02 -0.61 -1.89
C ARG A 3 -11.57 0.71 -2.46
N TRP A 4 -10.85 1.79 -2.24
CA TRP A 4 -11.25 3.12 -2.68
C TRP A 4 -11.24 3.24 -4.21
N PHE A 5 -10.14 2.82 -4.86
CA PHE A 5 -10.03 2.87 -6.32
C PHE A 5 -10.99 1.91 -7.02
N MET A 6 -11.18 0.72 -6.47
CA MET A 6 -12.01 -0.32 -7.09
C MET A 6 -13.49 -0.22 -6.70
N GLY A 7 -13.83 0.56 -5.67
CA GLY A 7 -15.19 0.71 -5.16
C GLY A 7 -15.83 -0.60 -4.70
N SER A 8 -15.01 -1.55 -4.22
CA SER A 8 -15.45 -2.90 -3.91
C SER A 8 -14.59 -3.56 -2.83
N ASP A 9 -15.19 -4.44 -2.06
CA ASP A 9 -14.52 -5.23 -1.03
C ASP A 9 -14.00 -6.56 -1.60
N PRO A 10 -12.93 -7.13 -1.00
CA PRO A 10 -12.48 -8.46 -1.38
C PRO A 10 -13.43 -9.54 -0.88
N LYS A 11 -13.69 -10.55 -1.71
CA LYS A 11 -14.43 -11.77 -1.36
C LYS A 11 -13.54 -12.97 -1.13
N SER A 12 -12.30 -12.93 -1.61
CA SER A 12 -11.30 -13.96 -1.34
C SER A 12 -9.89 -13.41 -1.48
N ILE A 13 -8.97 -13.97 -0.69
CA ILE A 13 -7.57 -13.57 -0.59
C ILE A 13 -6.70 -14.81 -0.57
N PHE A 14 -5.61 -14.80 -1.34
CA PHE A 14 -4.50 -15.73 -1.23
C PHE A 14 -3.22 -14.94 -1.00
N ALA A 15 -2.37 -15.37 -0.07
CA ALA A 15 -1.12 -14.71 0.23
C ALA A 15 0.05 -15.70 0.31
N ILE A 16 1.21 -15.24 -0.14
CA ILE A 16 2.46 -16.01 -0.11
C ILE A 16 3.63 -15.06 0.19
N GLY A 17 4.64 -15.57 0.89
CA GLY A 17 5.82 -14.78 1.23
C GLY A 17 6.79 -15.54 2.11
N GLY A 18 7.69 -14.81 2.76
CA GLY A 18 8.67 -15.40 3.67
C GLY A 18 9.63 -14.37 4.25
N CYS A 19 10.60 -14.88 4.99
CA CYS A 19 11.69 -14.10 5.57
C CYS A 19 12.95 -14.32 4.72
N TYR A 20 13.29 -13.36 3.87
CA TYR A 20 14.40 -13.49 2.92
C TYR A 20 15.63 -12.68 3.36
N ALA A 21 15.43 -11.55 4.02
CA ALA A 21 16.48 -10.66 4.48
C ALA A 21 16.47 -10.44 6.00
N HIS A 22 15.32 -10.62 6.64
CA HIS A 22 15.07 -10.33 8.05
C HIS A 22 14.47 -11.54 8.77
N PRO A 23 15.31 -12.55 9.16
CA PRO A 23 14.84 -13.80 9.75
C PRO A 23 14.11 -13.63 11.09
N GLU A 24 14.30 -12.49 11.78
CA GLU A 24 13.59 -12.14 13.01
C GLU A 24 12.07 -12.06 12.85
N PHE A 25 11.55 -11.72 11.66
CA PHE A 25 10.12 -11.73 11.39
C PHE A 25 9.50 -13.12 11.54
N GLY A 26 10.25 -14.17 11.20
CA GLY A 26 9.80 -15.54 11.35
C GLY A 26 9.50 -15.96 12.79
N GLN A 27 10.16 -15.33 13.78
CA GLN A 27 9.88 -15.56 15.20
C GLN A 27 8.48 -15.08 15.61
N HIS A 28 7.88 -14.21 14.82
CA HIS A 28 6.55 -13.64 15.02
C HIS A 28 5.50 -14.20 14.02
N GLN A 29 5.83 -15.29 13.32
CA GLN A 29 4.96 -15.87 12.28
C GLN A 29 4.57 -14.83 11.22
N ASP A 30 5.55 -13.99 10.82
CA ASP A 30 5.39 -12.94 9.84
C ASP A 30 6.45 -13.06 8.74
N GLY A 31 6.28 -12.31 7.64
CA GLY A 31 7.22 -12.26 6.53
C GLY A 31 7.81 -10.86 6.34
N ASP A 32 9.06 -10.79 5.90
CA ASP A 32 9.66 -9.52 5.49
C ASP A 32 9.28 -9.12 4.06
N ASN A 33 8.82 -10.08 3.25
CA ASN A 33 8.24 -9.85 1.92
C ASN A 33 7.03 -10.77 1.73
N VAL A 34 5.86 -10.18 1.53
CA VAL A 34 4.59 -10.88 1.35
C VAL A 34 3.84 -10.29 0.16
N ALA A 35 3.31 -11.16 -0.69
CA ALA A 35 2.43 -10.82 -1.79
C ALA A 35 1.03 -11.40 -1.53
N ALA A 36 -0.02 -10.64 -1.85
CA ALA A 36 -1.39 -11.10 -1.77
C ALA A 36 -2.14 -10.81 -3.07
N LEU A 37 -2.95 -11.78 -3.49
CA LEU A 37 -3.92 -11.65 -4.58
C LEU A 37 -5.32 -11.64 -3.98
N MET A 38 -6.12 -10.65 -4.36
CA MET A 38 -7.51 -10.52 -3.93
C MET A 38 -8.43 -10.56 -5.14
N HIS A 39 -9.52 -11.30 -5.01
CA HIS A 39 -10.66 -11.21 -5.92
C HIS A 39 -11.76 -10.41 -5.24
N LEU A 40 -12.22 -9.34 -5.88
CA LEU A 40 -13.22 -8.44 -5.33
C LEU A 40 -14.64 -8.86 -5.69
N GLU A 41 -15.61 -8.36 -4.95
CA GLU A 41 -17.04 -8.64 -5.16
C GLU A 41 -17.54 -8.26 -6.58
N ASN A 42 -17.02 -7.15 -7.12
CA ASN A 42 -17.34 -6.67 -8.46
C ASN A 42 -16.63 -7.44 -9.60
N GLY A 43 -15.86 -8.49 -9.27
CA GLY A 43 -15.14 -9.32 -10.24
C GLY A 43 -13.74 -8.81 -10.61
N SER A 44 -13.35 -7.65 -10.14
CA SER A 44 -11.97 -7.16 -10.33
C SER A 44 -10.98 -7.86 -9.40
N MET A 45 -9.69 -7.66 -9.65
CA MET A 45 -8.62 -8.24 -8.84
C MET A 45 -7.64 -7.17 -8.39
N VAL A 46 -6.97 -7.45 -7.26
CA VAL A 46 -5.91 -6.63 -6.69
C VAL A 46 -4.70 -7.49 -6.39
N PHE A 47 -3.54 -7.01 -6.76
CA PHE A 47 -2.26 -7.53 -6.29
C PHE A 47 -1.68 -6.55 -5.27
N LEU A 48 -1.34 -7.04 -4.09
CA LEU A 48 -0.62 -6.29 -3.07
C LEU A 48 0.75 -6.91 -2.85
N PHE A 49 1.74 -6.06 -2.69
CA PHE A 49 3.07 -6.46 -2.24
C PHE A 49 3.49 -5.60 -1.06
N ALA A 50 3.94 -6.22 0.01
CA ALA A 50 4.52 -5.57 1.18
C ALA A 50 5.92 -6.14 1.42
N GLY A 51 6.93 -5.27 1.44
CA GLY A 51 8.32 -5.68 1.62
C GLY A 51 9.11 -4.75 2.51
N ARG A 52 10.12 -5.31 3.18
CA ARG A 52 11.10 -4.57 3.99
C ARG A 52 12.43 -4.39 3.27
N THR A 53 12.50 -4.76 1.99
CA THR A 53 13.74 -4.82 1.20
C THR A 53 13.72 -3.83 0.03
N ALA A 54 13.47 -2.55 0.30
CA ALA A 54 13.55 -1.49 -0.69
C ALA A 54 14.80 -0.60 -0.43
N PRO A 55 16.00 -1.01 -0.89
CA PRO A 55 17.26 -0.34 -0.54
C PRO A 55 17.39 1.05 -1.15
N HIS A 56 16.58 1.39 -2.15
CA HIS A 56 16.61 2.69 -2.84
C HIS A 56 15.79 3.76 -2.12
N GLY A 57 14.92 3.41 -1.15
CA GLY A 57 14.12 4.37 -0.41
C GLY A 57 12.78 3.82 0.05
N TYR A 58 11.96 4.69 0.64
CA TYR A 58 10.61 4.33 1.11
C TYR A 58 9.64 4.24 -0.08
N ASN A 59 9.61 3.06 -0.70
CA ASN A 59 8.87 2.82 -1.92
C ASN A 59 7.42 2.41 -1.63
N VAL A 60 6.48 3.24 -2.05
CA VAL A 60 5.03 2.93 -2.09
C VAL A 60 4.51 3.36 -3.45
N GLU A 61 4.16 2.41 -4.27
CA GLU A 61 3.64 2.66 -5.61
C GLU A 61 2.26 2.03 -5.81
N THR A 62 1.52 2.55 -6.76
CA THR A 62 0.22 2.02 -7.16
C THR A 62 0.10 2.05 -8.67
N GLU A 63 -0.25 0.93 -9.27
CA GLU A 63 -0.65 0.85 -10.67
C GLU A 63 -2.12 0.45 -10.76
N ILE A 64 -2.88 1.17 -11.57
CA ILE A 64 -4.29 0.90 -11.84
C ILE A 64 -4.44 0.61 -13.33
N ILE A 65 -4.84 -0.61 -13.67
CA ILE A 65 -5.06 -1.04 -15.04
C ILE A 65 -6.57 -0.99 -15.32
N GLY A 66 -6.97 0.00 -16.09
CA GLY A 66 -8.36 0.21 -16.49
C GLY A 66 -8.59 -0.09 -17.97
N THR A 67 -9.86 -0.12 -18.37
CA THR A 67 -10.26 -0.39 -19.76
C THR A 67 -9.90 0.73 -20.73
N GLN A 68 -9.61 1.92 -20.24
CA GLN A 68 -9.25 3.08 -21.06
C GLN A 68 -7.78 3.51 -20.92
N GLY A 69 -7.01 2.83 -20.09
CA GLY A 69 -5.60 3.15 -19.86
C GLY A 69 -5.07 2.67 -18.55
N ILE A 70 -3.82 3.02 -18.27
CA ILE A 70 -3.07 2.64 -17.09
C ILE A 70 -2.64 3.91 -16.37
N LEU A 71 -2.86 3.96 -15.05
CA LEU A 71 -2.31 4.98 -14.16
C LEU A 71 -1.19 4.37 -13.32
N ARG A 72 -0.05 5.02 -13.29
CA ARG A 72 1.06 4.69 -12.38
C ARG A 72 1.30 5.86 -11.44
N ILE A 73 1.23 5.58 -10.17
CA ILE A 73 1.38 6.58 -9.10
C ILE A 73 2.65 6.25 -8.33
N ALA A 74 3.59 7.20 -8.38
CA ALA A 74 4.81 7.16 -7.57
C ALA A 74 5.66 5.89 -7.75
N SER A 75 5.88 5.49 -9.00
CA SER A 75 6.76 4.36 -9.36
C SER A 75 8.22 4.53 -8.90
N VAL A 76 8.62 5.76 -8.58
CA VAL A 76 9.90 6.08 -7.92
C VAL A 76 9.61 7.12 -6.83
N PRO A 77 9.99 6.88 -5.56
CA PRO A 77 9.72 7.79 -4.45
C PRO A 77 10.70 8.98 -4.45
N GLN A 78 10.68 9.82 -5.49
CA GLN A 78 11.58 10.97 -5.63
C GLN A 78 11.40 11.94 -4.46
N LYS A 79 12.52 12.29 -3.81
CA LYS A 79 12.56 13.26 -2.71
C LYS A 79 12.43 14.70 -3.20
N ASN A 80 12.97 15.00 -4.38
CA ASN A 80 13.05 16.33 -4.95
C ASN A 80 13.15 16.24 -6.48
N MET A 81 13.34 17.38 -7.14
CA MET A 81 13.51 17.46 -8.60
C MET A 81 14.98 17.49 -9.05
N VAL A 82 15.92 17.16 -8.17
CA VAL A 82 17.36 17.15 -8.48
C VAL A 82 17.73 15.84 -9.20
N GLU A 83 18.45 15.98 -10.30
CA GLU A 83 19.08 14.87 -11.02
C GLU A 83 20.59 14.98 -10.89
N ILE A 84 21.25 13.87 -10.56
CA ILE A 84 22.69 13.75 -10.49
C ILE A 84 23.17 13.08 -11.77
N LEU A 85 23.92 13.81 -12.58
CA LEU A 85 24.46 13.33 -13.85
C LEU A 85 25.97 13.14 -13.67
N ASP A 86 26.42 11.90 -13.64
CA ASP A 86 27.83 11.55 -13.48
C ASP A 86 28.23 10.32 -14.32
N SER A 87 29.42 9.77 -14.12
CA SER A 87 29.92 8.59 -14.82
C SER A 87 29.08 7.32 -14.62
N HIS A 88 28.16 7.30 -13.64
CA HIS A 88 27.24 6.20 -13.38
C HIS A 88 25.87 6.40 -14.06
N GLY A 89 25.68 7.48 -14.81
CA GLY A 89 24.46 7.82 -15.50
C GLY A 89 23.61 8.88 -14.77
N VAL A 90 22.30 8.79 -14.93
CA VAL A 90 21.34 9.70 -14.29
C VAL A 90 20.77 9.05 -13.05
N ARG A 91 20.95 9.70 -11.92
CA ARG A 91 20.45 9.23 -10.62
C ARG A 91 19.56 10.27 -9.96
N LYS A 92 18.63 9.85 -9.12
CA LYS A 92 17.72 10.70 -8.36
C LYS A 92 17.76 10.32 -6.89
N GLU A 93 17.61 11.30 -6.03
CA GLU A 93 17.42 11.05 -4.59
C GLU A 93 15.99 10.55 -4.35
N CYS A 94 15.88 9.52 -3.51
CA CYS A 94 14.60 8.98 -3.08
C CYS A 94 14.32 9.31 -1.61
N SER A 95 13.04 9.47 -1.27
CA SER A 95 12.60 9.60 0.13
C SER A 95 13.00 8.36 0.92
N GLN A 96 13.60 8.54 2.09
CA GLN A 96 14.12 7.43 2.89
C GLN A 96 13.15 6.96 3.96
N ASP A 97 12.20 7.79 4.34
CA ASP A 97 11.18 7.45 5.33
C ASP A 97 9.79 7.96 4.94
N PHE A 98 8.80 7.60 5.75
CA PHE A 98 7.41 7.93 5.49
C PHE A 98 7.10 9.44 5.70
N LEU A 99 7.84 10.13 6.53
CA LEU A 99 7.66 11.58 6.73
C LEU A 99 8.12 12.36 5.51
N GLU A 100 9.29 12.02 4.97
CA GLU A 100 9.76 12.60 3.70
C GLU A 100 8.81 12.26 2.53
N ARG A 101 8.27 11.02 2.53
CA ARG A 101 7.42 10.53 1.44
C ARG A 101 6.01 11.09 1.46
N PHE A 102 5.42 11.28 2.63
CA PHE A 102 4.00 11.57 2.81
C PHE A 102 3.73 12.85 3.62
N GLY A 103 4.70 13.75 3.78
CA GLY A 103 4.51 15.00 4.52
C GLY A 103 3.29 15.79 4.07
N ASP A 104 3.13 15.99 2.75
CA ASP A 104 1.98 16.70 2.19
C ASP A 104 0.65 15.94 2.40
N ALA A 105 0.69 14.61 2.41
CA ALA A 105 -0.50 13.80 2.66
C ALA A 105 -0.97 13.94 4.11
N TYR A 106 -0.07 13.96 5.09
CA TYR A 106 -0.41 14.21 6.49
C TYR A 106 -0.99 15.62 6.69
N LEU A 107 -0.42 16.63 6.03
CA LEU A 107 -0.98 17.98 6.07
C LEU A 107 -2.37 18.03 5.44
N ALA A 108 -2.58 17.37 4.32
CA ALA A 108 -3.88 17.29 3.66
C ALA A 108 -4.92 16.57 4.54
N GLU A 109 -4.55 15.49 5.22
CA GLU A 109 -5.40 14.77 6.17
C GLU A 109 -5.87 15.68 7.30
N MET A 110 -4.95 16.41 7.94
CA MET A 110 -5.29 17.34 9.03
C MET A 110 -6.17 18.50 8.56
N ASN A 111 -5.89 19.05 7.39
CA ASN A 111 -6.71 20.11 6.81
C ASN A 111 -8.14 19.62 6.50
N GLU A 112 -8.27 18.41 5.97
CA GLU A 112 -9.58 17.79 5.72
C GLU A 112 -10.34 17.54 7.03
N PHE A 113 -9.67 17.06 8.06
CA PHE A 113 -10.28 16.81 9.37
C PHE A 113 -10.84 18.12 9.97
N VAL A 114 -10.04 19.20 9.97
CA VAL A 114 -10.47 20.52 10.45
C VAL A 114 -11.64 21.05 9.61
N ARG A 115 -11.61 20.87 8.29
CA ARG A 115 -12.71 21.29 7.41
C ARG A 115 -13.99 20.52 7.72
N CYS A 116 -13.92 19.20 7.96
CA CYS A 116 -15.07 18.39 8.36
C CYS A 116 -15.72 18.91 9.65
N ILE A 117 -14.91 19.31 10.65
CA ILE A 117 -15.42 19.89 11.90
C ILE A 117 -16.15 21.21 11.63
N ASN A 118 -15.53 22.11 10.87
CA ASN A 118 -16.09 23.44 10.58
C ASN A 118 -17.38 23.36 9.77
N GLU A 119 -17.48 22.41 8.86
CA GLU A 119 -18.63 22.19 7.98
C GLU A 119 -19.69 21.26 8.59
N GLY A 120 -19.44 20.64 9.73
CA GLY A 120 -20.33 19.69 10.39
C GLY A 120 -20.63 18.44 9.57
N ARG A 121 -19.68 17.98 8.76
CA ARG A 121 -19.83 16.79 7.91
C ARG A 121 -18.89 15.64 8.33
N ALA A 122 -19.25 14.45 7.93
CA ALA A 122 -18.36 13.28 8.10
C ALA A 122 -17.13 13.37 7.17
N PRO A 123 -15.97 12.83 7.58
CA PRO A 123 -14.82 12.67 6.72
C PRO A 123 -15.10 11.63 5.60
N GLU A 124 -14.40 11.74 4.47
CA GLU A 124 -14.52 10.78 3.37
C GLU A 124 -14.00 9.38 3.75
N VAL A 125 -12.93 9.34 4.55
CA VAL A 125 -12.39 8.10 5.12
C VAL A 125 -12.81 8.03 6.58
N THR A 126 -13.54 6.98 6.92
CA THR A 126 -14.18 6.81 8.23
C THR A 126 -13.53 5.70 9.06
N VAL A 127 -13.93 5.59 10.32
CA VAL A 127 -13.56 4.46 11.20
C VAL A 127 -13.98 3.11 10.59
N TYR A 128 -15.08 3.07 9.84
CA TYR A 128 -15.51 1.87 9.11
C TYR A 128 -14.46 1.43 8.09
N ASP A 129 -13.88 2.37 7.34
CA ASP A 129 -12.82 2.05 6.36
C ASP A 129 -11.56 1.53 7.05
N GLY A 130 -11.20 2.12 8.19
CA GLY A 130 -10.10 1.63 9.04
C GLY A 130 -10.35 0.20 9.54
N THR A 131 -11.57 -0.09 10.01
CA THR A 131 -11.96 -1.44 10.46
C THR A 131 -11.87 -2.45 9.30
N LYS A 132 -12.36 -2.09 8.12
CA LYS A 132 -12.27 -2.94 6.92
C LYS A 132 -10.84 -3.18 6.47
N CYS A 133 -9.97 -2.17 6.54
CA CYS A 133 -8.54 -2.36 6.24
C CYS A 133 -7.89 -3.34 7.23
N THR A 134 -8.22 -3.25 8.50
CA THR A 134 -7.71 -4.16 9.54
C THR A 134 -8.23 -5.58 9.33
N GLU A 135 -9.53 -5.75 9.04
CA GLU A 135 -10.11 -7.06 8.71
C GLU A 135 -9.39 -7.72 7.54
N ILE A 136 -9.19 -6.99 6.44
CA ILE A 136 -8.50 -7.48 5.25
C ILE A 136 -7.05 -7.87 5.58
N ALA A 137 -6.35 -7.07 6.38
CA ALA A 137 -4.99 -7.38 6.82
C ALA A 137 -4.91 -8.69 7.61
N TYR A 138 -5.86 -8.93 8.52
CA TYR A 138 -5.96 -10.21 9.24
C TYR A 138 -6.27 -11.40 8.31
N ARG A 139 -7.12 -11.21 7.29
CA ARG A 139 -7.39 -12.26 6.29
C ARG A 139 -6.19 -12.53 5.39
N CYS A 140 -5.40 -11.50 5.06
CA CYS A 140 -4.11 -11.68 4.38
C CYS A 140 -3.14 -12.50 5.25
N LYS A 141 -3.07 -12.19 6.55
CA LYS A 141 -2.25 -12.95 7.50
C LYS A 141 -2.69 -14.40 7.61
N GLU A 142 -3.98 -14.66 7.76
CA GLU A 142 -4.56 -16.02 7.77
C GLU A 142 -4.18 -16.79 6.49
N ALA A 143 -4.35 -16.18 5.32
CA ALA A 143 -3.98 -16.79 4.04
C ALA A 143 -2.48 -17.09 3.94
N PHE A 144 -1.63 -16.21 4.46
CA PHE A 144 -0.19 -16.38 4.53
C PHE A 144 0.21 -17.53 5.47
N GLU A 145 -0.37 -17.61 6.67
CA GLU A 145 -0.07 -18.63 7.67
C GLU A 145 -0.55 -20.03 7.25
N THR A 146 -1.73 -20.11 6.63
CA THR A 146 -2.33 -21.39 6.20
C THR A 146 -1.89 -21.83 4.82
N ASN A 147 -1.38 -20.90 4.00
CA ASN A 147 -1.11 -21.09 2.58
C ASN A 147 -2.35 -21.56 1.80
N GLU A 148 -3.52 -21.10 2.22
CA GLU A 148 -4.82 -21.43 1.63
C GLU A 148 -5.55 -20.17 1.14
N LEU A 149 -6.54 -20.39 0.25
CA LEU A 149 -7.46 -19.32 -0.18
C LEU A 149 -8.48 -19.05 0.93
N VAL A 150 -8.39 -17.87 1.53
CA VAL A 150 -9.35 -17.39 2.54
C VAL A 150 -10.52 -16.67 1.87
N ARG A 151 -11.74 -16.98 2.29
CA ARG A 151 -12.98 -16.28 1.88
C ARG A 151 -13.42 -15.30 2.96
N LEU A 152 -13.92 -14.13 2.57
CA LEU A 152 -14.45 -13.12 3.47
C LEU A 152 -15.95 -13.20 3.52
#